data_ec1114984c04b18e16d78b046779d083
#
_entry.id   ec1114984c04b18e16d78b046779d083
#
_cell.length_a   1.000
_cell.length_b   1.000
_cell.length_c   1.000
_cell.angle_alpha   90.00
_cell.angle_beta   90.00
_cell.angle_gamma   90.00
#
_symmetry.space_group_name_H-M   'P 1'
#
loop_
_entity.id
_entity.type
_entity.pdbx_description
1 polymer ?
#
loop_
_entity_poly.entity_id
_entity_poly.type
_entity_poly.pdbx_seq_one_letter_code
_entity_poly.pdbx_strand_id
1 'polypeptide(L)'
;MVAMEQAVILVEYHAGGELGLESDLQQGAYTGYRITWVLWWATVMGLILQELSARLGVVTGRDLAQTIYAEYPAWLRLGIYVMMEIAVIGSDIQEVVGCAIALNLLSSGVIPVWVGCLVTGVDTFTFLAVQYFGVRYLEVLIAVLISVMTGCFFVNWGLAGSDGAALATGWALPLLKSYATTQAVGTIGAVIMPHNLYL
;
A
#
# COMPACT_ATOMS: atom_id res chain seq x y z
N MET A 1 18.12 -5.03 11.63
CA MET A 1 18.17 -3.60 11.34
C MET A 1 19.24 -3.31 10.27
N VAL A 2 20.51 -3.55 10.49
CA VAL A 2 21.58 -3.32 9.50
C VAL A 2 21.39 -4.08 8.17
N ALA A 3 20.95 -5.33 8.20
CA ALA A 3 20.70 -6.12 6.99
C ALA A 3 19.47 -5.61 6.19
N MET A 4 18.47 -5.06 6.87
CA MET A 4 17.28 -4.49 6.24
C MET A 4 17.59 -3.10 5.65
N GLU A 5 18.43 -2.34 6.32
CA GLU A 5 18.95 -1.05 5.86
C GLU A 5 19.84 -1.23 4.61
N GLN A 6 20.71 -2.24 4.61
CA GLN A 6 21.51 -2.61 3.45
C GLN A 6 20.68 -3.13 2.27
N ALA A 7 19.61 -3.89 2.54
CA ALA A 7 18.71 -4.35 1.50
C ALA A 7 17.95 -3.18 0.86
N VAL A 8 17.50 -2.22 1.65
CA VAL A 8 16.83 -1.00 1.16
C VAL A 8 17.77 -0.16 0.31
N ILE A 9 19.02 0.06 0.76
CA ILE A 9 20.05 0.81 0.02
C ILE A 9 20.44 0.09 -1.29
N LEU A 10 20.58 -1.24 -1.26
CA LEU A 10 20.89 -2.02 -2.46
C LEU A 10 19.77 -1.99 -3.49
N VAL A 11 18.53 -2.01 -3.06
CA VAL A 11 17.36 -1.92 -3.96
C VAL A 11 17.25 -0.52 -4.55
N GLU A 12 17.47 0.51 -3.77
CA GLU A 12 17.46 1.91 -4.22
C GLU A 12 18.57 2.17 -5.25
N TYR A 13 19.75 1.60 -5.06
CA TYR A 13 20.89 1.69 -5.97
C TYR A 13 20.67 0.92 -7.28
N HIS A 14 20.02 -0.24 -7.26
CA HIS A 14 19.80 -1.08 -8.44
C HIS A 14 18.54 -0.74 -9.25
N ALA A 15 17.53 -0.14 -8.63
CA ALA A 15 16.25 0.16 -9.28
C ALA A 15 16.14 1.58 -9.85
N GLY A 16 17.21 2.37 -9.83
CA GLY A 16 17.21 3.72 -10.40
C GLY A 16 16.34 4.71 -9.64
N GLY A 17 16.29 4.59 -8.33
CA GLY A 17 16.07 5.70 -7.39
C GLY A 17 14.67 6.22 -7.17
N GLU A 18 13.58 5.77 -7.80
CA GLU A 18 12.26 6.34 -7.51
C GLU A 18 11.07 5.38 -7.59
N LEU A 19 11.27 4.12 -7.85
CA LEU A 19 10.19 3.14 -7.84
C LEU A 19 9.99 2.64 -6.40
N GLY A 20 8.97 3.20 -5.74
CA GLY A 20 8.70 3.03 -4.35
C GLY A 20 8.63 1.60 -3.87
N LEU A 21 9.69 1.17 -3.21
CA LEU A 21 9.54 0.24 -2.10
C LEU A 21 8.41 0.75 -1.23
N GLU A 22 7.61 -0.16 -0.73
CA GLU A 22 6.44 0.17 0.07
C GLU A 22 6.70 1.41 0.92
N SER A 23 5.89 2.41 0.70
CA SER A 23 6.03 3.75 1.26
C SER A 23 6.35 3.72 2.77
N ASP A 24 5.90 2.69 3.47
CA ASP A 24 6.13 2.48 4.91
C ASP A 24 7.57 2.08 5.25
N LEU A 25 8.21 1.25 4.43
CA LEU A 25 9.62 0.87 4.62
C LEU A 25 10.53 2.06 4.33
N GLN A 26 10.25 2.78 3.26
CA GLN A 26 10.96 4.00 2.90
C GLN A 26 10.79 5.07 3.99
N GLN A 27 9.56 5.25 4.47
CA GLN A 27 9.26 6.15 5.57
C GLN A 27 10.10 5.80 6.80
N GLY A 28 10.13 4.53 7.21
CA GLY A 28 10.91 4.07 8.35
C GLY A 28 12.41 4.27 8.17
N ALA A 29 12.94 4.01 6.97
CA ALA A 29 14.35 4.15 6.66
C ALA A 29 14.83 5.63 6.69
N TYR A 30 14.06 6.55 6.08
CA TYR A 30 14.45 7.95 5.95
C TYR A 30 14.12 8.81 7.17
N THR A 31 13.01 8.52 7.85
CA THR A 31 12.50 9.41 8.90
C THR A 31 12.48 8.78 10.29
N GLY A 32 12.74 7.49 10.40
CA GLY A 32 12.56 6.73 11.63
C GLY A 32 11.10 6.85 12.10
N TYR A 33 10.89 7.19 13.38
CA TYR A 33 9.55 7.31 13.96
C TYR A 33 8.88 8.68 13.77
N ARG A 34 9.52 9.65 13.10
CA ARG A 34 9.09 11.06 13.12
C ARG A 34 7.79 11.36 12.42
N ILE A 35 7.43 10.60 11.38
CA ILE A 35 6.20 10.81 10.63
C ILE A 35 5.14 9.71 10.90
N THR A 36 5.28 8.97 11.99
CA THR A 36 4.28 7.96 12.43
C THR A 36 2.90 8.59 12.65
N TRP A 37 2.84 9.85 13.07
CA TRP A 37 1.59 10.59 13.19
C TRP A 37 0.88 10.78 11.84
N VAL A 38 1.62 10.92 10.73
CA VAL A 38 1.06 11.01 9.37
C VAL A 38 0.37 9.69 9.00
N LEU A 39 1.05 8.56 9.27
CA LEU A 39 0.50 7.22 9.05
C LEU A 39 -0.82 7.02 9.82
N TRP A 40 -0.84 7.41 11.09
CA TRP A 40 -2.04 7.33 11.92
C TRP A 40 -3.20 8.15 11.35
N TRP A 41 -2.97 9.43 11.04
CA TRP A 41 -4.01 10.29 10.48
C TRP A 41 -4.45 9.87 9.09
N ALA A 42 -3.54 9.39 8.24
CA ALA A 42 -3.88 8.84 6.94
C ALA A 42 -4.79 7.61 7.07
N THR A 43 -4.49 6.71 8.03
CA THR A 43 -5.35 5.54 8.32
C THR A 43 -6.74 5.96 8.78
N VAL A 44 -6.84 6.92 9.71
CA VAL A 44 -8.14 7.42 10.18
C VAL A 44 -8.94 8.06 9.03
N MET A 45 -8.29 8.88 8.20
CA MET A 45 -8.95 9.48 7.02
C MET A 45 -9.40 8.42 6.03
N GLY A 46 -8.54 7.43 5.75
CA GLY A 46 -8.88 6.31 4.87
C GLY A 46 -10.09 5.51 5.37
N LEU A 47 -10.13 5.19 6.67
CA LEU A 47 -11.28 4.52 7.29
C LEU A 47 -12.58 5.32 7.17
N ILE A 48 -12.53 6.64 7.40
CA ILE A 48 -13.71 7.51 7.27
C ILE A 48 -14.21 7.52 5.82
N LEU A 49 -13.30 7.65 4.85
CA LEU A 49 -13.68 7.66 3.44
C LEU A 49 -14.26 6.32 2.99
N GLN A 50 -13.65 5.20 3.41
CA GLN A 50 -14.16 3.85 3.12
C GLN A 50 -15.54 3.62 3.73
N GLU A 51 -15.74 4.04 4.98
CA GLU A 51 -17.04 3.96 5.65
C GLU A 51 -18.12 4.78 4.92
N LEU A 52 -17.77 5.98 4.47
CA LEU A 52 -18.70 6.83 3.70
C LEU A 52 -19.05 6.20 2.35
N SER A 53 -18.07 5.63 1.64
CA SER A 53 -18.28 4.92 0.38
C SER A 53 -19.17 3.69 0.57
N ALA A 54 -18.91 2.88 1.60
CA ALA A 54 -19.70 1.71 1.94
C ALA A 54 -21.17 2.09 2.28
N ARG A 55 -21.37 3.14 3.06
CA ARG A 55 -22.73 3.66 3.37
C ARG A 55 -23.43 4.14 2.13
N LEU A 56 -22.72 4.82 1.22
CA LEU A 56 -23.29 5.25 -0.05
C LEU A 56 -23.80 4.03 -0.85
N GLY A 57 -22.98 2.99 -0.96
CA GLY A 57 -23.34 1.75 -1.64
C GLY A 57 -24.57 1.06 -1.05
N VAL A 58 -24.62 0.95 0.29
CA VAL A 58 -25.77 0.32 0.98
C VAL A 58 -27.06 1.12 0.80
N VAL A 59 -26.99 2.45 0.86
CA VAL A 59 -28.19 3.32 0.80
C VAL A 59 -28.69 3.48 -0.63
N THR A 60 -27.78 3.65 -1.58
CA THR A 60 -28.15 3.96 -2.99
C THR A 60 -28.24 2.72 -3.87
N GLY A 61 -27.65 1.59 -3.45
CA GLY A 61 -27.48 0.40 -4.29
C GLY A 61 -26.55 0.63 -5.48
N ARG A 62 -25.73 1.71 -5.45
CA ARG A 62 -24.78 2.10 -6.49
C ARG A 62 -23.41 2.27 -5.90
N ASP A 63 -22.39 1.87 -6.62
CA ASP A 63 -21.01 2.19 -6.25
C ASP A 63 -20.71 3.68 -6.44
N LEU A 64 -19.57 4.12 -5.91
CA LEU A 64 -19.15 5.52 -5.99
C LEU A 64 -18.95 5.95 -7.45
N ALA A 65 -18.41 5.07 -8.31
CA ALA A 65 -18.18 5.37 -9.72
C ALA A 65 -19.51 5.60 -10.46
N GLN A 66 -20.52 4.75 -10.22
CA GLN A 66 -21.86 4.89 -10.80
C GLN A 66 -22.54 6.17 -10.33
N THR A 67 -22.36 6.54 -9.06
CA THR A 67 -22.92 7.78 -8.50
C THR A 67 -22.26 9.00 -9.15
N ILE A 68 -20.95 9.02 -9.29
CA ILE A 68 -20.22 10.09 -9.99
C ILE A 68 -20.66 10.17 -11.45
N TYR A 69 -20.84 9.04 -12.10
CA TYR A 69 -21.31 8.99 -13.48
C TYR A 69 -22.70 9.63 -13.65
N ALA A 70 -23.57 9.42 -12.70
CA ALA A 70 -24.96 9.93 -12.76
C ALA A 70 -25.07 11.42 -12.40
N GLU A 71 -24.30 11.90 -11.41
CA GLU A 71 -24.51 13.23 -10.79
C GLU A 71 -23.56 14.32 -11.36
N TYR A 72 -22.38 13.93 -11.89
CA TYR A 72 -21.37 14.90 -12.31
C TYR A 72 -21.40 15.22 -13.80
N PRO A 73 -21.05 16.45 -14.22
CA PRO A 73 -20.95 16.82 -15.63
C PRO A 73 -19.82 16.06 -16.32
N ALA A 74 -19.95 15.84 -17.63
CA ALA A 74 -19.08 14.98 -18.42
C ALA A 74 -17.58 15.35 -18.33
N TRP A 75 -17.24 16.63 -18.27
CA TRP A 75 -15.84 17.06 -18.17
C TRP A 75 -15.19 16.71 -16.84
N LEU A 76 -15.92 16.83 -15.73
CA LEU A 76 -15.43 16.50 -14.39
C LEU A 76 -15.32 14.98 -14.23
N ARG A 77 -16.31 14.25 -14.72
CA ARG A 77 -16.32 12.78 -14.76
C ARG A 77 -15.12 12.22 -15.51
N LEU A 78 -14.79 12.78 -16.68
CA LEU A 78 -13.63 12.38 -17.43
C LEU A 78 -12.32 12.68 -16.68
N GLY A 79 -12.23 13.86 -16.04
CA GLY A 79 -11.06 14.22 -15.24
C GLY A 79 -10.83 13.26 -14.06
N ILE A 80 -11.89 12.94 -13.31
CA ILE A 80 -11.84 11.98 -12.21
C ILE A 80 -11.43 10.59 -12.73
N TYR A 81 -12.04 10.13 -13.83
CA TYR A 81 -11.70 8.84 -14.43
C TYR A 81 -10.22 8.74 -14.80
N VAL A 82 -9.67 9.72 -15.49
CA VAL A 82 -8.23 9.74 -15.87
C VAL A 82 -7.33 9.74 -14.62
N MET A 83 -7.66 10.53 -13.60
CA MET A 83 -6.91 10.53 -12.35
C MET A 83 -6.93 9.15 -11.67
N MET A 84 -8.09 8.48 -11.68
CA MET A 84 -8.24 7.15 -11.11
C MET A 84 -7.44 6.10 -11.86
N GLU A 85 -7.47 6.12 -13.20
CA GLU A 85 -6.67 5.20 -14.02
C GLU A 85 -5.17 5.35 -13.74
N ILE A 86 -4.67 6.58 -13.64
CA ILE A 86 -3.27 6.84 -13.28
C ILE A 86 -2.96 6.30 -11.89
N ALA A 87 -3.85 6.48 -10.92
CA ALA A 87 -3.65 5.98 -9.56
C ALA A 87 -3.64 4.45 -9.51
N VAL A 88 -4.53 3.77 -10.24
CA VAL A 88 -4.57 2.30 -10.35
C VAL A 88 -3.28 1.77 -10.97
N ILE A 89 -2.87 2.34 -12.12
CA ILE A 89 -1.62 1.93 -12.79
C ILE A 89 -0.42 2.11 -11.85
N GLY A 90 -0.35 3.21 -11.12
CA GLY A 90 0.72 3.46 -10.16
C GLY A 90 0.74 2.44 -9.02
N SER A 91 -0.44 2.10 -8.48
CA SER A 91 -0.60 1.08 -7.44
C SER A 91 -0.18 -0.31 -7.94
N ASP A 92 -0.61 -0.72 -9.13
CA ASP A 92 -0.29 -2.01 -9.72
C ASP A 92 1.22 -2.17 -9.96
N ILE A 93 1.87 -1.12 -10.46
CA ILE A 93 3.33 -1.13 -10.65
C ILE A 93 4.03 -1.33 -9.30
N GLN A 94 3.60 -0.63 -8.26
CA GLN A 94 4.18 -0.75 -6.92
C GLN A 94 4.01 -2.17 -6.37
N GLU A 95 2.84 -2.77 -6.51
CA GLU A 95 2.54 -4.13 -6.07
C GLU A 95 3.41 -5.16 -6.78
N VAL A 96 3.48 -5.10 -8.11
CA VAL A 96 4.28 -6.03 -8.92
C VAL A 96 5.77 -5.93 -8.59
N VAL A 97 6.30 -4.72 -8.46
CA VAL A 97 7.72 -4.51 -8.14
C VAL A 97 8.02 -4.94 -6.70
N GLY A 98 7.16 -4.60 -5.74
CA GLY A 98 7.31 -5.01 -4.35
C GLY A 98 7.35 -6.53 -4.17
N CYS A 99 6.43 -7.27 -4.79
CA CYS A 99 6.42 -8.72 -4.79
C CYS A 99 7.66 -9.31 -5.46
N ALA A 100 8.08 -8.76 -6.59
CA ALA A 100 9.27 -9.21 -7.31
C ALA A 100 10.56 -9.04 -6.49
N ILE A 101 10.68 -7.93 -5.77
CA ILE A 101 11.80 -7.67 -4.85
C ILE A 101 11.75 -8.65 -3.67
N ALA A 102 10.59 -8.88 -3.09
CA ALA A 102 10.42 -9.85 -2.00
C ALA A 102 10.85 -11.26 -2.43
N LEU A 103 10.45 -11.71 -3.63
CA LEU A 103 10.87 -12.99 -4.20
C LEU A 103 12.38 -13.05 -4.45
N ASN A 104 12.99 -11.98 -4.94
CA ASN A 104 14.42 -11.89 -5.12
C ASN A 104 15.17 -12.01 -3.79
N LEU A 105 14.72 -11.31 -2.75
CA LEU A 105 15.31 -11.37 -1.41
C LEU A 105 15.15 -12.74 -0.75
N LEU A 106 13.97 -13.34 -0.82
CA LEU A 106 13.68 -14.66 -0.28
C LEU A 106 14.50 -15.76 -0.96
N SER A 107 14.75 -15.62 -2.26
CA SER A 107 15.58 -16.56 -3.03
C SER A 107 17.08 -16.29 -2.90
N SER A 108 17.50 -15.33 -2.06
CA SER A 108 18.90 -14.89 -1.94
C SER A 108 19.51 -14.48 -3.30
N GLY A 109 18.72 -13.82 -4.15
CA GLY A 109 19.16 -13.33 -5.46
C GLY A 109 19.11 -14.35 -6.60
N VAL A 110 18.68 -15.59 -6.36
CA VAL A 110 18.55 -16.62 -7.41
C VAL A 110 17.47 -16.26 -8.42
N ILE A 111 16.36 -15.70 -7.96
CA ILE A 111 15.27 -15.24 -8.83
C ILE A 111 15.52 -13.77 -9.16
N PRO A 112 15.85 -13.42 -10.42
CA PRO A 112 16.00 -12.01 -10.80
C PRO A 112 14.64 -11.29 -10.77
N VAL A 113 14.64 -9.97 -10.51
CA VAL A 113 13.43 -9.16 -10.32
C VAL A 113 12.46 -9.29 -11.51
N TRP A 114 12.94 -9.34 -12.74
CA TRP A 114 12.07 -9.48 -13.93
C TRP A 114 11.27 -10.80 -13.94
N VAL A 115 11.87 -11.90 -13.44
CA VAL A 115 11.14 -13.17 -13.26
C VAL A 115 10.10 -13.04 -12.16
N GLY A 116 10.43 -12.34 -11.06
CA GLY A 116 9.50 -12.03 -9.99
C GLY A 116 8.27 -11.27 -10.52
N CYS A 117 8.46 -10.28 -11.39
CA CYS A 117 7.34 -9.56 -12.03
C CYS A 117 6.44 -10.49 -12.86
N LEU A 118 7.02 -11.44 -13.60
CA LEU A 118 6.22 -12.43 -14.34
C LEU A 118 5.44 -13.35 -13.42
N VAL A 119 6.05 -13.80 -12.33
CA VAL A 119 5.39 -14.64 -11.32
C VAL A 119 4.20 -13.90 -10.70
N THR A 120 4.37 -12.62 -10.33
CA THR A 120 3.29 -11.79 -9.79
C THR A 120 2.16 -11.63 -10.80
N GLY A 121 2.48 -11.44 -12.08
CA GLY A 121 1.47 -11.39 -13.15
C GLY A 121 0.66 -12.70 -13.24
N VAL A 122 1.30 -13.86 -13.08
CA VAL A 122 0.60 -15.17 -13.06
C VAL A 122 -0.24 -15.31 -11.78
N ASP A 123 0.24 -14.82 -10.64
CA ASP A 123 -0.49 -14.88 -9.37
C ASP A 123 -1.82 -14.09 -9.43
N THR A 124 -1.85 -12.97 -10.14
CA THR A 124 -3.09 -12.22 -10.40
C THR A 124 -4.16 -13.09 -11.07
N PHE A 125 -3.78 -13.94 -12.05
CA PHE A 125 -4.71 -14.89 -12.65
C PHE A 125 -5.18 -15.97 -11.67
N THR A 126 -4.35 -16.34 -10.70
CA THR A 126 -4.74 -17.27 -9.64
C THR A 126 -5.85 -16.68 -8.76
N PHE A 127 -5.74 -15.40 -8.38
CA PHE A 127 -6.81 -14.70 -7.65
C PHE A 127 -8.11 -14.63 -8.47
N LEU A 128 -8.01 -14.30 -9.76
CA LEU A 128 -9.18 -14.30 -10.65
C LEU A 128 -9.83 -15.69 -10.76
N ALA A 129 -9.02 -16.75 -10.84
CA ALA A 129 -9.54 -18.13 -10.87
C ALA A 129 -10.23 -18.49 -9.55
N VAL A 130 -9.67 -18.13 -8.39
CA VAL A 130 -10.28 -18.35 -7.08
C VAL A 130 -11.62 -17.61 -6.97
N GLN A 131 -11.71 -16.39 -7.49
CA GLN A 131 -12.95 -15.61 -7.53
C GLN A 131 -14.05 -16.33 -8.32
N TYR A 132 -13.68 -17.05 -9.38
CA TYR A 132 -14.64 -17.85 -10.15
C TYR A 132 -15.31 -18.99 -9.35
N PHE A 133 -14.60 -19.57 -8.37
CA PHE A 133 -15.14 -20.59 -7.47
C PHE A 133 -16.09 -20.02 -6.39
N GLY A 134 -16.11 -18.72 -6.23
CA GLY A 134 -17.01 -17.99 -5.33
C GLY A 134 -16.30 -17.03 -4.39
N VAL A 135 -16.92 -15.90 -4.14
CA VAL A 135 -16.39 -14.81 -3.31
C VAL A 135 -16.00 -15.27 -1.90
N ARG A 136 -16.71 -16.26 -1.33
CA ARG A 136 -16.41 -16.82 0.00
C ARG A 136 -15.02 -17.44 0.10
N TYR A 137 -14.59 -18.17 -0.93
CA TYR A 137 -13.28 -18.80 -0.94
C TYR A 137 -12.17 -17.76 -1.04
N LEU A 138 -12.39 -16.73 -1.84
CA LEU A 138 -11.47 -15.59 -1.94
C LEU A 138 -11.35 -14.85 -0.61
N GLU A 139 -12.47 -14.58 0.06
CA GLU A 139 -12.51 -13.92 1.35
C GLU A 139 -11.72 -14.69 2.42
N VAL A 140 -11.91 -16.01 2.51
CA VAL A 140 -11.17 -16.87 3.45
C VAL A 140 -9.69 -16.89 3.10
N LEU A 141 -9.32 -17.00 1.83
CA LEU A 141 -7.93 -16.99 1.39
C LEU A 141 -7.23 -15.68 1.80
N ILE A 142 -7.86 -14.55 1.51
CA ILE A 142 -7.34 -13.22 1.86
C ILE A 142 -7.23 -13.07 3.39
N ALA A 143 -8.24 -13.51 4.16
CA ALA A 143 -8.22 -13.44 5.61
C ALA A 143 -7.05 -14.26 6.21
N VAL A 144 -6.78 -15.44 5.67
CA VAL A 144 -5.63 -16.27 6.09
C VAL A 144 -4.31 -15.56 5.77
N LEU A 145 -4.14 -15.02 4.54
CA LEU A 145 -2.93 -14.32 4.14
C LEU A 145 -2.67 -13.08 5.00
N ILE A 146 -3.70 -12.28 5.28
CA ILE A 146 -3.60 -11.12 6.17
C ILE A 146 -3.22 -11.55 7.59
N SER A 147 -3.80 -12.64 8.10
CA SER A 147 -3.49 -13.15 9.43
C SER A 147 -2.03 -13.58 9.56
N VAL A 148 -1.51 -14.28 8.54
CA VAL A 148 -0.09 -14.69 8.49
C VAL A 148 0.81 -13.46 8.42
N MET A 149 0.51 -12.51 7.55
CA MET A 149 1.26 -11.26 7.42
C MET A 149 1.29 -10.49 8.75
N THR A 150 0.15 -10.34 9.40
CA THR A 150 0.02 -9.68 10.71
C THR A 150 0.87 -10.39 11.76
N GLY A 151 0.84 -11.73 11.80
CA GLY A 151 1.68 -12.51 12.68
C GLY A 151 3.19 -12.28 12.45
N CYS A 152 3.61 -12.25 11.19
CA CYS A 152 5.00 -11.95 10.82
C CYS A 152 5.43 -10.54 11.27
N PHE A 153 4.56 -9.55 11.12
CA PHE A 153 4.84 -8.18 11.57
C PHE A 153 4.99 -8.10 13.09
N PHE A 154 4.14 -8.76 13.86
CA PHE A 154 4.28 -8.81 15.32
C PHE A 154 5.57 -9.49 15.78
N VAL A 155 5.95 -10.58 15.14
CA VAL A 155 7.23 -11.26 15.41
C VAL A 155 8.41 -10.33 15.09
N ASN A 156 8.41 -9.71 13.93
CA ASN A 156 9.45 -8.75 13.53
C ASN A 156 9.53 -7.57 14.51
N TRP A 157 8.41 -7.04 14.92
CA TRP A 157 8.36 -5.95 15.90
C TRP A 157 8.95 -6.36 17.24
N GLY A 158 8.62 -7.56 17.72
CA GLY A 158 9.20 -8.11 18.95
C GLY A 158 10.71 -8.33 18.87
N LEU A 159 11.23 -8.78 17.72
CA LEU A 159 12.65 -9.03 17.49
C LEU A 159 13.46 -7.73 17.26
N ALA A 160 12.84 -6.72 16.68
CA ALA A 160 13.53 -5.46 16.33
C ALA A 160 13.90 -4.59 17.54
N GLY A 161 13.35 -4.87 18.73
CA GLY A 161 13.64 -4.09 19.95
C GLY A 161 13.31 -2.61 19.78
N SER A 162 12.10 -2.31 19.31
CA SER A 162 11.67 -0.94 19.03
C SER A 162 11.74 -0.03 20.25
N ASP A 163 12.24 1.19 20.10
CA ASP A 163 12.23 2.22 21.15
C ASP A 163 10.81 2.80 21.27
N GLY A 164 10.08 2.33 22.31
CA GLY A 164 8.72 2.78 22.57
C GLY A 164 8.62 4.26 22.90
N ALA A 165 9.65 4.88 23.46
CA ALA A 165 9.64 6.31 23.75
C ALA A 165 9.79 7.13 22.45
N ALA A 166 10.67 6.70 21.54
CA ALA A 166 10.83 7.32 20.23
C ALA A 166 9.56 7.17 19.36
N LEU A 167 8.89 6.01 19.43
CA LEU A 167 7.63 5.77 18.77
C LEU A 167 6.52 6.69 19.31
N ALA A 168 6.38 6.77 20.63
CA ALA A 168 5.37 7.63 21.27
C ALA A 168 5.59 9.12 20.96
N THR A 169 6.84 9.58 20.95
CA THR A 169 7.16 10.97 20.56
C THR A 169 6.89 11.24 19.08
N GLY A 170 7.21 10.31 18.20
CA GLY A 170 6.91 10.42 16.75
C GLY A 170 5.42 10.39 16.44
N TRP A 171 4.61 9.72 17.26
CA TRP A 171 3.17 9.73 17.14
C TRP A 171 2.53 11.02 17.69
N ALA A 172 3.01 11.51 18.85
CA ALA A 172 2.40 12.64 19.56
C ALA A 172 2.82 14.02 19.02
N LEU A 173 4.04 14.13 18.46
CA LEU A 173 4.58 15.39 17.99
C LEU A 173 4.55 15.49 16.45
N PRO A 174 3.69 16.35 15.87
CA PRO A 174 3.56 16.51 14.43
C PRO A 174 4.74 17.34 13.87
N LEU A 175 5.93 16.76 13.89
CA LEU A 175 7.15 17.38 13.37
C LEU A 175 7.41 16.90 11.95
N LEU A 176 7.21 17.77 10.97
CA LEU A 176 7.54 17.52 9.58
C LEU A 176 8.76 18.34 9.19
N LYS A 177 9.85 17.66 8.84
CA LYS A 177 11.03 18.33 8.26
C LYS A 177 10.89 18.36 6.73
N SER A 178 11.50 19.36 6.10
CA SER A 178 11.38 19.58 4.65
C SER A 178 11.83 18.38 3.81
N TYR A 179 12.81 17.61 4.26
CA TYR A 179 13.23 16.38 3.56
C TYR A 179 12.21 15.24 3.67
N ALA A 180 11.33 15.25 4.66
CA ALA A 180 10.33 14.21 4.89
C ALA A 180 8.97 14.51 4.21
N THR A 181 8.84 15.64 3.51
CA THR A 181 7.57 16.05 2.90
C THR A 181 7.14 15.10 1.80
N THR A 182 8.07 14.66 0.97
CA THR A 182 7.78 13.70 -0.12
C THR A 182 7.29 12.36 0.44
N GLN A 183 7.97 11.84 1.48
CA GLN A 183 7.56 10.61 2.16
C GLN A 183 6.19 10.76 2.83
N ALA A 184 5.92 11.89 3.46
CA ALA A 184 4.62 12.14 4.08
C ALA A 184 3.48 12.15 3.05
N VAL A 185 3.67 12.80 1.90
CA VAL A 185 2.68 12.80 0.81
C VAL A 185 2.52 11.41 0.21
N GLY A 186 3.62 10.69 0.00
CA GLY A 186 3.61 9.30 -0.47
C GLY A 186 2.85 8.38 0.48
N THR A 187 3.10 8.49 1.79
CA THR A 187 2.39 7.72 2.83
C THR A 187 0.89 8.00 2.83
N ILE A 188 0.49 9.27 2.73
CA ILE A 188 -0.93 9.65 2.65
C ILE A 188 -1.58 8.98 1.42
N GLY A 189 -0.94 9.06 0.27
CA GLY A 189 -1.44 8.45 -0.97
C GLY A 189 -1.55 6.92 -0.88
N ALA A 190 -0.51 6.26 -0.35
CA ALA A 190 -0.46 4.81 -0.22
C ALA A 190 -1.46 4.24 0.80
N VAL A 191 -1.72 4.96 1.90
CA VAL A 191 -2.63 4.49 2.97
C VAL A 191 -4.09 4.76 2.63
N ILE A 192 -4.42 5.93 2.09
CA ILE A 192 -5.81 6.30 1.78
C ILE A 192 -6.34 5.49 0.59
N MET A 193 -5.50 5.19 -0.40
CA MET A 193 -5.83 4.40 -1.60
C MET A 193 -7.19 4.79 -2.21
N PRO A 194 -7.34 6.03 -2.70
CA PRO A 194 -8.63 6.53 -3.14
C PRO A 194 -9.24 5.73 -4.30
N HIS A 195 -8.44 5.03 -5.08
CA HIS A 195 -8.91 4.15 -6.16
C HIS A 195 -9.73 2.96 -5.63
N ASN A 196 -9.48 2.46 -4.43
CA ASN A 196 -10.24 1.37 -3.82
C ASN A 196 -11.65 1.80 -3.37
N LEU A 197 -11.94 3.10 -3.31
CA LEU A 197 -13.27 3.60 -2.94
C LEU A 197 -14.30 3.47 -4.07
N TYR A 198 -13.86 3.21 -5.29
CA TYR A 198 -14.71 3.16 -6.48
C TYR A 198 -15.20 1.75 -6.80
N LEU A 199 -14.68 0.75 -6.13
CA LEU A 199 -15.09 -0.64 -6.20
C LEU A 199 -16.15 -0.94 -5.13
#